data_6645078101a20d18544949cf6ce6b2f3
#
_entry.id   6645078101a20d18544949cf6ce6b2f3
#
_cell.length_a   1.000
_cell.length_b   1.000
_cell.length_c   1.000
_cell.angle_alpha   90.00
_cell.angle_beta   90.00
_cell.angle_gamma   90.00
#
_symmetry.space_group_name_H-M   'P 1'
#
loop_
_entity.id
_entity.type
_entity.pdbx_description
1 polymer ?
#
loop_
_entity_poly.entity_id
_entity_poly.type
_entity_poly.pdbx_seq_one_letter_code
_entity_poly.pdbx_strand_id
1 'polypeptide(L)'
;MGSEMCIRDSLRGFHWNIKGHGFFVLHSKFEDLYNNAAEKVDELAERILMLGGVPKNKYSDYLKVSNIKEVEGVTNGDEALNNILETYSHFIVEERKLLAVASQAGDEATVAVMSDYLKEQEKMVWMLCAYASK
;
A
#
# COMPACT_ATOMS: atom_id res chain seq x y z
N MET A 1 -4.39 7.22 3.28
CA MET A 1 -4.12 7.97 2.02
C MET A 1 -2.65 8.38 1.87
N GLY A 2 -2.07 9.08 2.82
CA GLY A 2 -0.69 9.55 2.68
C GLY A 2 0.32 8.42 2.52
N SER A 3 0.19 7.36 3.30
CA SER A 3 1.06 6.18 3.22
C SER A 3 0.89 5.42 1.90
N GLU A 4 -0.34 5.30 1.39
CA GLU A 4 -0.62 4.68 0.09
C GLU A 4 -0.03 5.49 -1.06
N MET A 5 -0.02 6.82 -0.95
CA MET A 5 0.65 7.69 -1.92
C MET A 5 2.15 7.47 -1.91
N CYS A 6 2.77 7.37 -0.73
CA CYS A 6 4.21 7.12 -0.60
C CYS A 6 4.61 5.75 -1.15
N ILE A 7 3.88 4.68 -0.83
CA ILE A 7 4.21 3.35 -1.37
C ILE A 7 4.01 3.29 -2.87
N ARG A 8 2.98 3.94 -3.42
CA ARG A 8 2.78 4.02 -4.86
C ARG A 8 4.02 4.57 -5.57
N ASP A 9 4.57 5.67 -5.07
CA ASP A 9 5.73 6.31 -5.68
C ASP A 9 7.01 5.50 -5.48
N SER A 10 7.18 4.86 -4.32
CA SER A 10 8.29 3.91 -4.08
C SER A 10 8.21 2.71 -5.03
N LEU A 11 7.03 2.14 -5.23
CA LEU A 11 6.81 1.03 -6.17
C LEU A 11 7.14 1.41 -7.62
N ARG A 12 6.81 2.62 -8.02
CA ARG A 12 7.22 3.15 -9.34
C ARG A 12 8.73 3.23 -9.46
N GLY A 13 9.41 3.74 -8.44
CA GLY A 13 10.87 3.77 -8.38
C GLY A 13 11.48 2.37 -8.48
N PHE A 14 10.93 1.40 -7.78
CA PHE A 14 11.37 0.00 -7.88
C PHE A 14 11.12 -0.57 -9.28
N HIS A 15 9.94 -0.33 -9.85
CA HIS A 15 9.61 -0.76 -11.20
C HIS A 15 10.60 -0.26 -12.25
N TRP A 16 11.02 1.01 -12.14
CA TRP A 16 11.96 1.61 -13.07
C TRP A 16 13.42 1.17 -12.87
N ASN A 17 13.84 0.99 -11.63
CA ASN A 17 15.25 0.89 -11.27
C ASN A 17 15.73 -0.53 -10.95
N ILE A 18 14.85 -1.51 -10.83
CA ILE A 18 15.20 -2.89 -10.54
C ILE A 18 16.13 -3.46 -11.61
N LYS A 19 17.11 -4.29 -11.20
CA LYS A 19 18.09 -4.93 -12.08
C LYS A 19 18.35 -6.34 -11.64
N GLY A 20 18.87 -7.17 -12.56
CA GLY A 20 19.34 -8.49 -12.28
C GLY A 20 18.29 -9.58 -12.37
N HIS A 21 18.48 -10.65 -11.61
CA HIS A 21 17.58 -11.80 -11.59
C HIS A 21 16.18 -11.39 -11.14
N GLY A 22 15.18 -11.92 -11.83
CA GLY A 22 13.79 -11.61 -11.52
C GLY A 22 13.30 -10.29 -12.09
N PHE A 23 14.11 -9.59 -12.90
CA PHE A 23 13.73 -8.29 -13.47
C PHE A 23 12.33 -8.31 -14.09
N PHE A 24 12.08 -9.22 -15.02
CA PHE A 24 10.80 -9.24 -15.74
C PHE A 24 9.60 -9.52 -14.82
N VAL A 25 9.77 -10.42 -13.87
CA VAL A 25 8.71 -10.77 -12.91
C VAL A 25 8.47 -9.62 -11.95
N LEU A 26 9.52 -9.06 -11.37
CA LEU A 26 9.42 -7.98 -10.39
C LEU A 26 8.98 -6.66 -11.02
N HIS A 27 9.50 -6.34 -12.20
CA HIS A 27 9.11 -5.15 -12.96
C HIS A 27 7.59 -5.14 -13.20
N SER A 28 7.04 -6.26 -13.71
CA SER A 28 5.61 -6.43 -13.91
C SER A 28 4.82 -6.40 -12.60
N LYS A 29 5.31 -7.08 -11.56
CA LYS A 29 4.63 -7.11 -10.26
C LYS A 29 4.58 -5.75 -9.59
N PHE A 30 5.65 -4.98 -9.65
CA PHE A 30 5.68 -3.63 -9.09
C PHE A 30 4.70 -2.68 -9.81
N GLU A 31 4.52 -2.86 -11.12
CA GLU A 31 3.50 -2.15 -11.88
C GLU A 31 2.08 -2.48 -11.38
N ASP A 32 1.76 -3.76 -11.23
CA ASP A 32 0.47 -4.18 -10.66
C ASP A 32 0.24 -3.55 -9.28
N LEU A 33 1.27 -3.53 -8.44
CA LEU A 33 1.18 -3.02 -7.08
C LEU A 33 0.98 -1.50 -7.03
N TYR A 34 1.69 -0.71 -7.86
CA TYR A 34 1.48 0.73 -7.82
C TYR A 34 0.13 1.14 -8.43
N ASN A 35 -0.36 0.41 -9.42
CA ASN A 35 -1.71 0.63 -9.94
C ASN A 35 -2.78 0.30 -8.89
N ASN A 36 -2.62 -0.80 -8.17
CA ASN A 36 -3.48 -1.17 -7.06
C ASN A 36 -3.46 -0.13 -5.93
N ALA A 37 -2.28 0.40 -5.59
CA ALA A 37 -2.16 1.47 -4.60
C ALA A 37 -2.89 2.75 -5.05
N ALA A 38 -2.81 3.10 -6.32
CA ALA A 38 -3.52 4.25 -6.88
C ALA A 38 -5.04 4.08 -6.80
N GLU A 39 -5.56 2.90 -7.10
CA GLU A 39 -6.99 2.58 -6.95
C GLU A 39 -7.45 2.72 -5.49
N LYS A 40 -6.66 2.23 -4.53
CA LYS A 40 -6.96 2.35 -3.10
C LYS A 40 -6.97 3.79 -2.63
N VAL A 41 -6.06 4.64 -3.13
CA VAL A 41 -6.07 6.07 -2.82
C VAL A 41 -7.39 6.69 -3.25
N ASP A 42 -7.86 6.37 -4.43
CA ASP A 42 -9.12 6.89 -4.98
C ASP A 42 -10.32 6.43 -4.15
N GLU A 43 -10.41 5.13 -3.87
CA GLU A 43 -11.47 4.55 -3.02
C GLU A 43 -11.50 5.17 -1.62
N LEU A 44 -10.34 5.37 -1.00
CA LEU A 44 -10.24 5.98 0.33
C LEU A 44 -10.66 7.45 0.30
N ALA A 45 -10.25 8.20 -0.72
CA ALA A 45 -10.66 9.59 -0.89
C ALA A 45 -12.18 9.70 -1.04
N GLU A 46 -12.77 8.87 -1.88
CA GLU A 46 -14.22 8.82 -2.07
C GLU A 46 -14.95 8.39 -0.77
N ARG A 47 -14.39 7.42 -0.04
CA ARG A 47 -14.95 7.01 1.24
C ARG A 47 -14.94 8.13 2.27
N ILE A 48 -13.88 8.93 2.33
CA ILE A 48 -13.82 10.12 3.19
C ILE A 48 -14.93 11.11 2.83
N LEU A 49 -15.16 11.33 1.53
CA LEU A 49 -16.25 12.21 1.06
C LEU A 49 -17.62 11.65 1.45
N MET A 50 -17.86 10.36 1.30
CA MET A 50 -19.12 9.71 1.69
C MET A 50 -19.40 9.86 3.19
N LEU A 51 -18.35 9.92 4.02
CA LEU A 51 -18.46 10.13 5.46
C LEU A 51 -18.52 11.60 5.87
N GLY A 52 -18.56 12.52 4.90
CA GLY A 52 -18.67 13.96 5.13
C GLY A 52 -17.34 14.68 5.39
N GLY A 53 -16.22 13.99 5.20
CA GLY A 53 -14.89 14.58 5.33
C GLY A 53 -14.39 15.21 4.02
N VAL A 54 -13.18 15.76 4.08
CA VAL A 54 -12.50 16.34 2.92
C VAL A 54 -11.13 15.66 2.79
N PRO A 55 -10.88 14.89 1.73
CA PRO A 55 -9.60 14.24 1.54
C PRO A 55 -8.50 15.26 1.22
N LYS A 56 -7.27 14.97 1.66
CA LYS A 56 -6.10 15.76 1.33
C LYS A 56 -5.74 15.57 -0.15
N ASN A 57 -5.24 16.61 -0.81
CA ASN A 57 -4.86 16.55 -2.23
C ASN A 57 -3.52 17.23 -2.56
N LYS A 58 -2.71 17.52 -1.54
CA LYS A 58 -1.38 18.12 -1.72
C LYS A 58 -0.29 17.13 -1.30
N TYR A 59 0.78 17.06 -2.06
CA TYR A 59 1.94 16.22 -1.70
C TYR A 59 2.51 16.53 -0.32
N SER A 60 2.59 17.82 0.02
CA SER A 60 3.06 18.24 1.35
C SER A 60 2.18 17.72 2.49
N ASP A 61 0.88 17.59 2.27
CA ASP A 61 -0.04 17.03 3.25
C ASP A 61 0.15 15.51 3.37
N TYR A 62 0.35 14.82 2.25
CA TYR A 62 0.62 13.37 2.26
C TYR A 62 1.90 13.03 3.02
N LEU A 63 2.97 13.81 2.82
CA LEU A 63 4.24 13.62 3.54
C LEU A 63 4.10 13.83 5.04
N LYS A 64 3.28 14.79 5.47
CA LYS A 64 3.04 15.07 6.89
C LYS A 64 2.29 13.95 7.61
N VAL A 65 1.34 13.30 6.94
CA VAL A 65 0.48 12.27 7.55
C VAL A 65 0.96 10.86 7.26
N SER A 66 1.92 10.68 6.36
CA SER A 66 2.47 9.36 6.03
C SER A 66 3.34 8.82 7.17
N ASN A 67 3.13 7.56 7.50
CA ASN A 67 3.98 6.80 8.42
C ASN A 67 5.05 5.97 7.69
N ILE A 68 5.15 6.14 6.37
CA ILE A 68 6.08 5.41 5.50
C ILE A 68 7.13 6.39 4.98
N LYS A 69 8.39 5.99 5.05
CA LYS A 69 9.51 6.79 4.57
C LYS A 69 9.66 6.65 3.06
N GLU A 70 10.00 7.74 2.41
CA GLU A 70 10.42 7.71 1.01
C GLU A 70 11.71 6.91 0.86
N VAL A 71 11.83 6.20 -0.25
CA VAL A 71 12.98 5.35 -0.56
C VAL A 71 13.47 5.67 -1.97
N GLU A 72 14.78 5.80 -2.12
CA GLU A 72 15.41 6.03 -3.42
C GLU A 72 16.65 5.13 -3.61
N GLY A 73 17.05 4.97 -4.86
CA GLY A 73 18.30 4.28 -5.21
C GLY A 73 18.26 2.76 -5.06
N VAL A 74 17.11 2.17 -4.88
CA VAL A 74 16.95 0.72 -4.75
C VAL A 74 16.96 0.07 -6.13
N THR A 75 17.92 -0.81 -6.37
CA THR A 75 18.06 -1.56 -7.62
C THR A 75 18.06 -3.08 -7.41
N ASN A 76 18.11 -3.54 -6.17
CA ASN A 76 18.15 -4.94 -5.78
C ASN A 76 16.73 -5.44 -5.45
N GLY A 77 16.36 -6.59 -6.03
CA GLY A 77 15.03 -7.17 -5.83
C GLY A 77 14.72 -7.56 -4.39
N ASP A 78 15.68 -8.12 -3.67
CA ASP A 78 15.48 -8.52 -2.28
C ASP A 78 15.25 -7.31 -1.37
N GLU A 79 16.00 -6.23 -1.58
CA GLU A 79 15.83 -4.97 -0.84
C GLU A 79 14.46 -4.33 -1.12
N ALA A 80 14.05 -4.30 -2.39
CA ALA A 80 12.73 -3.81 -2.78
C ALA A 80 11.61 -4.64 -2.15
N LEU A 81 11.70 -5.96 -2.18
CA LEU A 81 10.72 -6.88 -1.58
C LEU A 81 10.63 -6.70 -0.08
N ASN A 82 11.76 -6.56 0.63
CA ASN A 82 11.76 -6.31 2.07
C ASN A 82 11.07 -5.01 2.42
N ASN A 83 11.33 -3.95 1.66
CA ASN A 83 10.66 -2.66 1.86
C ASN A 83 9.15 -2.76 1.65
N ILE A 84 8.71 -3.47 0.62
CA ILE A 84 7.29 -3.69 0.34
C ILE A 84 6.63 -4.50 1.47
N LEU A 85 7.27 -5.56 1.94
CA LEU A 85 6.74 -6.40 3.02
C LEU A 85 6.59 -5.62 4.34
N GLU A 86 7.57 -4.80 4.69
CA GLU A 86 7.48 -3.91 5.86
C GLU A 86 6.32 -2.93 5.74
N THR A 87 6.15 -2.34 4.56
CA THR A 87 5.07 -1.40 4.28
C THR A 87 3.70 -2.07 4.39
N TYR A 88 3.52 -3.25 3.80
CA TYR A 88 2.25 -3.98 3.91
C TYR A 88 1.96 -4.45 5.34
N SER A 89 2.99 -4.83 6.09
CA SER A 89 2.80 -5.15 7.52
C SER A 89 2.26 -3.95 8.28
N HIS A 90 2.76 -2.76 8.00
CA HIS A 90 2.25 -1.52 8.57
C HIS A 90 0.80 -1.26 8.16
N PHE A 91 0.47 -1.39 6.89
CA PHE A 91 -0.91 -1.21 6.39
C PHE A 91 -1.88 -2.17 7.07
N ILE A 92 -1.53 -3.44 7.17
CA ILE A 92 -2.38 -4.45 7.79
C ILE A 92 -2.69 -4.10 9.25
N VAL A 93 -1.70 -3.63 10.00
CA VAL A 93 -1.89 -3.18 11.39
C VAL A 93 -2.86 -1.99 11.45
N GLU A 94 -2.65 -0.98 10.63
CA GLU A 94 -3.49 0.23 10.61
C GLU A 94 -4.91 -0.06 10.14
N GLU A 95 -5.07 -0.90 9.13
CA GLU A 95 -6.38 -1.30 8.62
C GLU A 95 -7.18 -2.09 9.65
N ARG A 96 -6.54 -2.96 10.43
CA ARG A 96 -7.20 -3.67 11.54
C ARG A 96 -7.68 -2.74 12.64
N LYS A 97 -6.88 -1.71 12.97
CA LYS A 97 -7.30 -0.67 13.92
C LYS A 97 -8.51 0.11 13.39
N LEU A 98 -8.48 0.49 12.13
CA LEU A 98 -9.56 1.24 11.48
C LEU A 98 -10.83 0.39 11.41
N LEU A 99 -10.70 -0.89 11.08
CA LEU A 99 -11.82 -1.84 11.08
C LEU A 99 -12.48 -1.93 12.46
N ALA A 100 -11.68 -2.03 13.53
CA ALA A 100 -12.21 -2.10 14.89
C ALA A 100 -12.97 -0.82 15.27
N VAL A 101 -12.45 0.36 14.93
CA VAL A 101 -13.12 1.65 15.18
C VAL A 101 -14.43 1.74 14.39
N ALA A 102 -14.42 1.38 13.11
CA ALA A 102 -15.60 1.38 12.27
C ALA A 102 -16.68 0.41 12.78
N SER A 103 -16.27 -0.77 13.22
CA SER A 103 -17.17 -1.77 13.81
C SER A 103 -17.86 -1.24 15.07
N GLN A 104 -17.11 -0.62 15.96
CA GLN A 104 -17.66 0.00 17.18
C GLN A 104 -18.66 1.13 16.87
N ALA A 105 -18.42 1.88 15.79
CA ALA A 105 -19.32 2.94 15.34
C ALA A 105 -20.54 2.43 14.55
N GLY A 106 -20.61 1.13 14.25
CA GLY A 106 -21.66 0.56 13.42
C GLY A 106 -21.53 0.88 11.93
N ASP A 107 -20.34 1.32 11.50
CA ASP A 107 -20.07 1.64 10.08
C ASP A 107 -19.66 0.37 9.32
N GLU A 108 -20.61 -0.47 9.02
CA GLU A 108 -20.41 -1.75 8.34
C GLU A 108 -19.85 -1.58 6.92
N ALA A 109 -20.10 -0.47 6.25
CA ALA A 109 -19.57 -0.21 4.91
C ALA A 109 -18.05 0.03 4.95
N THR A 110 -17.56 0.78 5.93
CA THR A 110 -16.10 0.94 6.15
C THR A 110 -15.47 -0.38 6.59
N VAL A 111 -16.13 -1.16 7.46
CA VAL A 111 -15.67 -2.50 7.84
C VAL A 111 -15.51 -3.39 6.61
N ALA A 112 -16.46 -3.38 5.69
CA ALA A 112 -16.38 -4.16 4.45
C ALA A 112 -15.19 -3.75 3.58
N VAL A 113 -14.94 -2.46 3.39
CA VAL A 113 -13.78 -1.95 2.64
C VAL A 113 -12.47 -2.40 3.27
N MET A 114 -12.32 -2.25 4.58
CA MET A 114 -11.11 -2.68 5.30
C MET A 114 -10.92 -4.19 5.27
N SER A 115 -11.99 -4.96 5.36
CA SER A 115 -11.93 -6.42 5.26
C SER A 115 -11.44 -6.88 3.89
N ASP A 116 -11.89 -6.24 2.82
CA ASP A 116 -11.44 -6.53 1.46
C ASP A 116 -9.96 -6.19 1.27
N TYR A 117 -9.49 -5.06 1.80
CA TYR A 117 -8.09 -4.68 1.76
C TYR A 117 -7.21 -5.67 2.52
N LEU A 118 -7.63 -6.07 3.73
CA LEU A 118 -6.91 -7.06 4.53
C LEU A 118 -6.78 -8.39 3.80
N LYS A 119 -7.86 -8.89 3.26
CA LYS A 119 -7.88 -10.15 2.50
C LYS A 119 -6.93 -10.11 1.32
N GLU A 120 -6.96 -9.04 0.54
CA GLU A 120 -6.10 -8.86 -0.63
C GLU A 120 -4.63 -8.74 -0.24
N GLN A 121 -4.33 -7.91 0.76
CA GLN A 121 -2.95 -7.65 1.19
C GLN A 121 -2.32 -8.83 1.91
N GLU A 122 -3.07 -9.56 2.72
CA GLU A 122 -2.59 -10.79 3.36
C GLU A 122 -2.22 -11.85 2.31
N LYS A 123 -3.03 -11.98 1.26
CA LYS A 123 -2.71 -12.85 0.12
C LYS A 123 -1.44 -12.39 -0.60
N MET A 124 -1.30 -11.08 -0.80
CA MET A 124 -0.12 -10.51 -1.46
C MET A 124 1.14 -10.75 -0.64
N VAL A 125 1.08 -10.52 0.66
CA VAL A 125 2.21 -10.81 1.58
C VAL A 125 2.63 -12.27 1.49
N TRP A 126 1.67 -13.20 1.52
CA TRP A 126 1.97 -14.62 1.35
C TRP A 126 2.70 -14.90 0.02
N MET A 127 2.21 -14.36 -1.08
CA MET A 127 2.81 -14.55 -2.40
C MET A 127 4.22 -13.96 -2.50
N LEU A 128 4.43 -12.78 -1.96
CA LEU A 128 5.75 -12.13 -1.94
C LEU A 128 6.76 -12.89 -1.06
N CYS A 129 6.31 -13.38 0.09
CA CYS A 129 7.14 -14.23 0.95
C CYS A 129 7.52 -15.54 0.25
N ALA A 130 6.57 -16.17 -0.43
CA ALA A 130 6.83 -17.38 -1.20
C ALA A 130 7.84 -17.15 -2.33
N TYR A 131 7.72 -16.02 -3.03
CA TYR A 131 8.68 -15.64 -4.07
C TYR A 131 10.07 -15.37 -3.49
N ALA A 132 10.17 -14.73 -2.34
CA ALA A 132 11.43 -14.40 -1.68
C ALA A 132 12.12 -15.61 -1.03
N SER A 133 11.41 -16.72 -0.86
CA SER A 133 11.97 -17.96 -0.28
C SER A 133 12.98 -18.59 -1.24
N LYS A 134 14.13 -18.94 -0.70
CA LYS A 134 15.22 -19.57 -1.46
C LYS A 134 15.31 -21.06 -1.17
#